data_a5673a741ff9602ed5a2c20ab19cabff
#
_entry.id   a5673a741ff9602ed5a2c20ab19cabff
#
_cell.length_a   1.000
_cell.length_b   1.000
_cell.length_c   1.000
_cell.angle_alpha   90.00
_cell.angle_beta   90.00
_cell.angle_gamma   90.00
#
_symmetry.space_group_name_H-M   'P 1'
#
loop_
_entity.id
_entity.type
_entity.pdbx_description
1 polymer ?
#
loop_
_entity_poly.entity_id
_entity_poly.type
_entity_poly.pdbx_seq_one_letter_code
_entity_poly.pdbx_strand_id
1 'polypeptide(L)'
;MTQKYSILFDLDGTLVDTAPDLMNAHNHVMKKYGYPTKSTADIRNLVGQGAGAMIGRSIWGQAKKEYHSVSDQKIKDKMSKDFVEYYGKNIIKQSTLINGVKEFLKWCKEKEISMAVCTNKQEHLAIDLLKKIGIYDYFEYVAGS
;
A
#
# COMPACT_ATOMS: atom_id res chain seq x y z
N MET A 1 31.12 -22.96 1.43
CA MET A 1 30.35 -21.81 0.91
C MET A 1 29.24 -21.52 1.92
N THR A 2 29.27 -20.36 2.50
CA THR A 2 28.16 -19.90 3.35
C THR A 2 26.98 -19.54 2.44
N GLN A 3 25.87 -20.24 2.60
CA GLN A 3 24.64 -19.93 1.85
C GLN A 3 24.15 -18.53 2.27
N LYS A 4 24.13 -17.58 1.33
CA LYS A 4 23.59 -16.24 1.58
C LYS A 4 22.07 -16.28 1.37
N TYR A 5 21.35 -15.87 2.39
CA TYR A 5 19.89 -15.74 2.34
C TYR A 5 19.51 -14.30 1.99
N SER A 6 18.40 -14.15 1.29
CA SER A 6 17.76 -12.86 1.03
C SER A 6 16.28 -12.95 1.33
N ILE A 7 15.71 -11.90 1.86
CA ILE A 7 14.28 -11.84 2.19
C ILE A 7 13.64 -10.69 1.39
N LEU A 8 12.55 -11.00 0.69
CA LEU A 8 11.69 -10.02 0.06
C LEU A 8 10.44 -9.84 0.92
N PHE A 9 10.15 -8.59 1.28
CA PHE A 9 8.99 -8.22 2.07
C PHE A 9 7.95 -7.52 1.21
N ASP A 10 6.69 -7.86 1.38
CA ASP A 10 5.60 -6.95 1.05
C ASP A 10 5.54 -5.82 2.09
N LEU A 11 4.83 -4.75 1.79
CA LEU A 11 4.79 -3.55 2.62
C LEU A 11 3.47 -3.44 3.39
N ASP A 12 2.37 -3.21 2.65
CA ASP A 12 1.06 -2.94 3.24
C ASP A 12 0.47 -4.17 3.92
N GLY A 13 0.27 -4.12 5.24
CA GLY A 13 -0.24 -5.25 6.03
C GLY A 13 0.81 -6.33 6.36
N THR A 14 2.07 -6.15 5.94
CA THR A 14 3.20 -7.04 6.25
C THR A 14 4.22 -6.35 7.14
N LEU A 15 4.78 -5.24 6.73
CA LEU A 15 5.70 -4.42 7.52
C LEU A 15 4.97 -3.33 8.29
N VAL A 16 3.97 -2.73 7.67
CA VAL A 16 3.22 -1.58 8.19
C VAL A 16 1.73 -1.84 8.11
N ASP A 17 1.00 -1.61 9.19
CA ASP A 17 -0.46 -1.50 9.15
C ASP A 17 -0.85 -0.14 8.56
N THR A 18 -1.06 -0.11 7.27
CA THR A 18 -1.42 1.09 6.50
C THR A 18 -2.92 1.26 6.31
N ALA A 19 -3.72 0.29 6.71
CA ALA A 19 -5.16 0.27 6.47
C ALA A 19 -5.90 1.52 6.99
N PRO A 20 -5.57 2.12 8.15
CA PRO A 20 -6.25 3.34 8.62
C PRO A 20 -6.06 4.53 7.68
N ASP A 21 -4.84 4.78 7.19
CA ASP A 21 -4.57 5.92 6.29
C ASP A 21 -5.08 5.64 4.88
N LEU A 22 -5.02 4.39 4.41
CA LEU A 22 -5.63 3.97 3.16
C LEU A 22 -7.16 4.13 3.19
N MET A 23 -7.82 3.79 4.33
CA MET A 23 -9.25 4.01 4.53
C MET A 23 -9.60 5.50 4.46
N ASN A 24 -8.83 6.35 5.09
CA ASN A 24 -9.06 7.80 5.07
C ASN A 24 -8.98 8.35 3.65
N ALA A 25 -7.95 7.95 2.88
CA ALA A 25 -7.79 8.35 1.50
C ALA A 25 -8.91 7.80 0.59
N HIS A 26 -9.24 6.52 0.76
CA HIS A 26 -10.35 5.88 0.05
C HIS A 26 -11.67 6.63 0.30
N ASN A 27 -12.02 6.85 1.55
CA ASN A 27 -13.28 7.48 1.93
C ASN A 27 -13.35 8.96 1.52
N HIS A 28 -12.21 9.67 1.50
CA HIS A 28 -12.13 11.01 0.93
C HIS A 28 -12.57 11.01 -0.54
N VAL A 29 -12.04 10.09 -1.33
CA VAL A 29 -12.36 9.99 -2.75
C VAL A 29 -13.80 9.48 -2.96
N MET A 30 -14.23 8.45 -2.21
CA MET A 30 -15.62 7.95 -2.32
C MET A 30 -16.64 9.06 -2.07
N LYS A 31 -16.47 9.86 -1.01
CA LYS A 31 -17.34 11.02 -0.72
C LYS A 31 -17.32 12.05 -1.85
N LYS A 32 -16.15 12.38 -2.39
CA LYS A 32 -16.01 13.35 -3.50
C LYS A 32 -16.78 12.93 -4.74
N TYR A 33 -16.89 11.64 -5.00
CA TYR A 33 -17.56 11.09 -6.20
C TYR A 33 -18.94 10.48 -5.93
N GLY A 34 -19.47 10.60 -4.70
CA GLY A 34 -20.83 10.13 -4.36
C GLY A 34 -20.96 8.63 -4.18
N TYR A 35 -19.85 7.93 -3.87
CA TYR A 35 -19.86 6.49 -3.58
C TYR A 35 -19.87 6.21 -2.07
N PRO A 36 -20.35 5.01 -1.65
CA PRO A 36 -20.33 4.61 -0.25
C PRO A 36 -18.92 4.53 0.33
N THR A 37 -18.77 4.94 1.58
CA THR A 37 -17.52 4.78 2.35
C THR A 37 -17.36 3.34 2.86
N LYS A 38 -16.14 3.00 3.27
CA LYS A 38 -15.78 1.69 3.82
C LYS A 38 -15.16 1.81 5.20
N SER A 39 -15.28 0.76 5.99
CA SER A 39 -14.58 0.60 7.27
C SER A 39 -13.10 0.24 7.05
N THR A 40 -12.28 0.36 8.10
CA THR A 40 -10.89 -0.11 8.05
C THR A 40 -10.79 -1.61 7.79
N ALA A 41 -11.73 -2.40 8.33
CA ALA A 41 -11.78 -3.84 8.09
C ALA A 41 -12.05 -4.17 6.61
N ASP A 42 -12.97 -3.44 5.97
CA ASP A 42 -13.24 -3.61 4.54
C ASP A 42 -12.01 -3.25 3.69
N ILE A 43 -11.30 -2.18 4.07
CA ILE A 43 -10.09 -1.76 3.37
C ILE A 43 -8.98 -2.81 3.49
N ARG A 44 -8.79 -3.46 4.64
CA ARG A 44 -7.82 -4.55 4.78
C ARG A 44 -8.03 -5.67 3.77
N ASN A 45 -9.28 -5.97 3.42
CA ASN A 45 -9.62 -6.96 2.39
C ASN A 45 -9.37 -6.47 0.94
N LEU A 46 -9.16 -5.18 0.74
CA LEU A 46 -8.90 -4.57 -0.56
C LEU A 46 -7.43 -4.22 -0.80
N VAL A 47 -6.61 -4.22 0.24
CA VAL A 47 -5.17 -3.91 0.18
C VAL A 47 -4.40 -5.01 -0.57
N GLY A 48 -3.27 -4.65 -1.16
CA GLY A 48 -2.30 -5.59 -1.74
C GLY A 48 -2.27 -5.62 -3.28
N GLN A 49 -3.25 -5.03 -3.98
CA GLN A 49 -3.27 -5.01 -5.45
C GLN A 49 -3.14 -3.60 -6.06
N GLY A 50 -2.76 -2.63 -5.23
CA GLY A 50 -2.57 -1.22 -5.64
C GLY A 50 -3.86 -0.39 -5.69
N ALA A 51 -3.68 0.93 -5.82
CA ALA A 51 -4.75 1.92 -5.73
C ALA A 51 -5.86 1.72 -6.78
N GLY A 52 -5.49 1.46 -8.03
CA GLY A 52 -6.45 1.27 -9.12
C GLY A 52 -7.35 0.05 -8.94
N ALA A 53 -6.81 -1.04 -8.40
CA ALA A 53 -7.59 -2.24 -8.09
C ALA A 53 -8.51 -2.01 -6.88
N MET A 54 -8.04 -1.29 -5.86
CA MET A 54 -8.85 -0.93 -4.68
C MET A 54 -10.06 -0.08 -5.10
N ILE A 55 -9.85 1.00 -5.85
CA ILE A 55 -10.92 1.87 -6.34
C ILE A 55 -11.87 1.09 -7.25
N GLY A 56 -11.35 0.33 -8.23
CA GLY A 56 -12.17 -0.47 -9.13
C GLY A 56 -13.09 -1.44 -8.40
N ARG A 57 -12.56 -2.19 -7.42
CA ARG A 57 -13.37 -3.12 -6.60
C ARG A 57 -14.41 -2.39 -5.74
N SER A 58 -14.13 -1.17 -5.33
CA SER A 58 -15.07 -0.38 -4.53
C SER A 58 -16.25 0.15 -5.31
N ILE A 59 -16.05 0.54 -6.58
CA ILE A 59 -17.12 1.10 -7.44
C ILE A 59 -17.83 0.04 -8.29
N TRP A 60 -17.15 -1.05 -8.65
CA TRP A 60 -17.68 -2.08 -9.55
C TRP A 60 -17.89 -3.44 -8.88
N GLY A 61 -17.44 -3.61 -7.63
CA GLY A 61 -17.49 -4.90 -6.95
C GLY A 61 -16.59 -5.93 -7.65
N GLN A 62 -17.12 -7.14 -7.86
CA GLN A 62 -16.44 -8.26 -8.54
C GLN A 62 -16.63 -8.28 -10.06
N ALA A 63 -17.29 -7.26 -10.66
CA ALA A 63 -17.51 -7.21 -12.08
C ALA A 63 -16.20 -7.09 -12.85
N LYS A 64 -16.08 -7.84 -13.94
CA LYS A 64 -14.88 -7.82 -14.78
C LYS A 64 -14.74 -6.49 -15.51
N LYS A 65 -13.50 -6.04 -15.70
CA LYS A 65 -13.17 -4.77 -16.35
C LYS A 65 -13.81 -4.62 -17.74
N GLU A 66 -13.92 -5.69 -18.49
CA GLU A 66 -14.50 -5.72 -19.84
C GLU A 66 -15.99 -5.35 -19.92
N TYR A 67 -16.71 -5.37 -18.78
CA TYR A 67 -18.12 -4.96 -18.73
C TYR A 67 -18.30 -3.46 -18.44
N HIS A 68 -17.21 -2.68 -18.35
CA HIS A 68 -17.26 -1.27 -18.05
C HIS A 68 -16.96 -0.44 -19.28
N SER A 69 -17.73 0.63 -19.49
CA SER A 69 -17.54 1.55 -20.59
C SER A 69 -16.21 2.31 -20.50
N VAL A 70 -15.81 2.96 -21.60
CA VAL A 70 -14.62 3.83 -21.62
C VAL A 70 -14.77 4.99 -20.64
N SER A 71 -15.99 5.52 -20.46
CA SER A 71 -16.28 6.59 -19.48
C SER A 71 -16.10 6.10 -18.05
N ASP A 72 -16.54 4.87 -17.72
CA ASP A 72 -16.35 4.28 -16.40
C ASP A 72 -14.86 4.08 -16.07
N GLN A 73 -14.07 3.62 -17.05
CA GLN A 73 -12.62 3.51 -16.90
C GLN A 73 -11.96 4.86 -16.60
N LYS A 74 -12.36 5.92 -17.33
CA LYS A 74 -11.84 7.29 -17.11
C LYS A 74 -12.18 7.79 -15.71
N ILE A 75 -13.40 7.55 -15.22
CA ILE A 75 -13.81 7.93 -13.86
C ILE A 75 -12.94 7.19 -12.83
N LYS A 76 -12.78 5.87 -12.97
CA LYS A 76 -11.92 5.07 -12.10
C LYS A 76 -10.48 5.58 -12.06
N ASP A 77 -9.92 5.90 -13.23
CA ASP A 77 -8.53 6.37 -13.33
C ASP A 77 -8.35 7.73 -12.66
N LYS A 78 -9.32 8.64 -12.82
CA LYS A 78 -9.35 9.92 -12.11
C LYS A 78 -9.47 9.75 -10.60
N MET A 79 -10.37 8.88 -10.13
CA MET A 79 -10.51 8.56 -8.71
C MET A 79 -9.24 7.95 -8.14
N SER A 80 -8.58 7.07 -8.88
CA SER A 80 -7.31 6.45 -8.47
C SER A 80 -6.20 7.49 -8.34
N LYS A 81 -6.13 8.46 -9.24
CA LYS A 81 -5.18 9.58 -9.17
C LYS A 81 -5.44 10.45 -7.94
N ASP A 82 -6.69 10.83 -7.70
CA ASP A 82 -7.08 11.62 -6.52
C ASP A 82 -6.75 10.88 -5.21
N PHE A 83 -6.97 9.56 -5.20
CA PHE A 83 -6.60 8.70 -4.06
C PHE A 83 -5.10 8.75 -3.78
N VAL A 84 -4.28 8.54 -4.79
CA VAL A 84 -2.81 8.54 -4.66
C VAL A 84 -2.30 9.89 -4.17
N GLU A 85 -2.86 10.99 -4.71
CA GLU A 85 -2.48 12.34 -4.29
C GLU A 85 -2.86 12.62 -2.84
N TYR A 86 -4.08 12.30 -2.43
CA TYR A 86 -4.52 12.50 -1.04
C TYR A 86 -3.74 11.60 -0.07
N TYR A 87 -3.56 10.33 -0.42
CA TYR A 87 -2.79 9.38 0.40
C TYR A 87 -1.35 9.84 0.59
N GLY A 88 -0.67 10.26 -0.47
CA GLY A 88 0.71 10.75 -0.40
C GLY A 88 0.88 11.93 0.57
N LYS A 89 -0.09 12.84 0.62
CA LYS A 89 -0.11 13.97 1.58
C LYS A 89 -0.37 13.54 3.03
N ASN A 90 -0.91 12.34 3.26
CA ASN A 90 -1.38 11.85 4.56
C ASN A 90 -0.82 10.47 4.94
N ILE A 91 0.30 10.09 4.36
CA ILE A 91 0.80 8.70 4.30
C ILE A 91 1.11 8.04 5.66
N ILE A 92 1.29 8.83 6.73
CA ILE A 92 1.69 8.32 8.06
C ILE A 92 0.94 9.02 9.20
N LYS A 93 -0.34 9.28 9.05
CA LYS A 93 -1.14 9.88 10.15
C LYS A 93 -1.54 8.86 11.20
N GLN A 94 -1.91 7.64 10.79
CA GLN A 94 -2.38 6.56 11.64
C GLN A 94 -1.70 5.22 11.35
N SER A 95 -0.86 5.14 10.33
CA SER A 95 -0.10 3.94 10.00
C SER A 95 0.96 3.65 11.05
N THR A 96 1.12 2.39 11.43
CA THR A 96 2.06 1.93 12.45
C THR A 96 2.84 0.70 11.98
N LEU A 97 4.05 0.52 12.50
CA LEU A 97 4.77 -0.74 12.30
C LEU A 97 3.98 -1.90 12.91
N ILE A 98 3.96 -3.03 12.21
CA ILE A 98 3.42 -4.27 12.76
C ILE A 98 4.36 -4.76 13.86
N ASN A 99 3.78 -5.26 14.95
CA ASN A 99 4.53 -5.73 16.11
C ASN A 99 5.58 -6.79 15.73
N GLY A 100 6.79 -6.64 16.23
CA GLY A 100 7.92 -7.53 15.97
C GLY A 100 8.71 -7.22 14.69
N VAL A 101 8.22 -6.35 13.80
CA VAL A 101 8.91 -6.02 12.55
C VAL A 101 10.27 -5.40 12.81
N LYS A 102 10.36 -4.42 13.69
CA LYS A 102 11.62 -3.72 13.95
C LYS A 102 12.69 -4.65 14.54
N GLU A 103 12.28 -5.51 15.44
CA GLU A 103 13.13 -6.53 16.07
C GLU A 103 13.62 -7.54 15.04
N PHE A 104 12.74 -8.00 14.16
CA PHE A 104 13.08 -8.95 13.10
C PHE A 104 14.04 -8.34 12.07
N LEU A 105 13.81 -7.09 11.65
CA LEU A 105 14.73 -6.40 10.73
C LEU A 105 16.13 -6.21 11.33
N LYS A 106 16.22 -5.88 12.62
CA LYS A 106 17.51 -5.81 13.34
C LYS A 106 18.20 -7.15 13.34
N TRP A 107 17.48 -8.21 13.70
CA TRP A 107 18.02 -9.59 13.69
C TRP A 107 18.53 -10.00 12.31
N CYS A 108 17.78 -9.70 11.23
CA CYS A 108 18.23 -9.97 9.86
C CYS A 108 19.53 -9.24 9.55
N LYS A 109 19.64 -7.96 9.94
CA LYS A 109 20.85 -7.16 9.73
C LYS A 109 22.05 -7.73 10.48
N GLU A 110 21.87 -8.16 11.74
CA GLU A 110 22.91 -8.81 12.54
C GLU A 110 23.36 -10.15 11.96
N LYS A 111 22.48 -10.84 11.23
CA LYS A 111 22.77 -12.10 10.52
C LYS A 111 23.27 -11.90 9.08
N GLU A 112 23.50 -10.65 8.67
CA GLU A 112 23.95 -10.30 7.32
C GLU A 112 23.00 -10.82 6.21
N ILE A 113 21.70 -10.88 6.52
CA ILE A 113 20.65 -11.27 5.55
C ILE A 113 20.29 -10.06 4.73
N SER A 114 20.45 -10.15 3.41
CA SER A 114 20.01 -9.11 2.48
C SER A 114 18.48 -8.96 2.49
N MET A 115 18.00 -7.73 2.56
CA MET A 115 16.56 -7.44 2.63
C MET A 115 16.14 -6.46 1.55
N ALA A 116 15.00 -6.72 0.92
CA ALA A 116 14.37 -5.80 -0.04
C ALA A 116 12.86 -5.77 0.15
N VAL A 117 12.23 -4.69 -0.30
CA VAL A 117 10.77 -4.56 -0.35
C VAL A 117 10.30 -4.73 -1.78
N CYS A 118 9.24 -5.52 -1.98
CA CYS A 118 8.54 -5.68 -3.25
C CYS A 118 7.05 -5.48 -3.01
N THR A 119 6.46 -4.43 -3.58
CA THR A 119 5.10 -4.02 -3.28
C THR A 119 4.33 -3.53 -4.51
N ASN A 120 3.02 -3.70 -4.52
CA ASN A 120 2.12 -3.09 -5.51
C ASN A 120 1.79 -1.60 -5.22
N LYS A 121 2.32 -1.05 -4.12
CA LYS A 121 2.28 0.39 -3.89
C LYS A 121 3.22 1.10 -4.86
N GLN A 122 2.86 2.31 -5.31
CA GLN A 122 3.77 3.14 -6.11
C GLN A 122 5.10 3.35 -5.37
N GLU A 123 6.21 3.16 -6.08
CA GLU A 123 7.56 3.12 -5.50
C GLU A 123 7.89 4.37 -4.66
N HIS A 124 7.60 5.56 -5.18
CA HIS A 124 7.86 6.80 -4.45
C HIS A 124 7.07 6.91 -3.13
N LEU A 125 5.83 6.37 -3.07
CA LEU A 125 5.03 6.31 -1.85
C LEU A 125 5.55 5.24 -0.88
N ALA A 126 6.03 4.11 -1.40
CA ALA A 126 6.65 3.08 -0.58
C ALA A 126 7.92 3.61 0.11
N ILE A 127 8.79 4.27 -0.65
CA ILE A 127 10.02 4.89 -0.14
C ILE A 127 9.70 5.98 0.91
N ASP A 128 8.74 6.86 0.62
CA ASP A 128 8.34 7.92 1.57
C ASP A 128 7.79 7.35 2.89
N LEU A 129 6.94 6.33 2.81
CA LEU A 129 6.41 5.63 3.98
C LEU A 129 7.53 4.99 4.81
N LEU A 130 8.42 4.23 4.17
CA LEU A 130 9.52 3.54 4.85
C LEU A 130 10.48 4.52 5.55
N LYS A 131 10.77 5.66 4.91
CA LYS A 131 11.59 6.72 5.49
C LYS A 131 10.90 7.36 6.70
N LYS A 132 9.64 7.73 6.58
CA LYS A 132 8.87 8.38 7.65
C LYS A 132 8.63 7.46 8.85
N ILE A 133 8.46 6.16 8.63
CA ILE A 133 8.28 5.18 9.71
C ILE A 133 9.62 4.67 10.27
N GLY A 134 10.75 5.05 9.66
CA GLY A 134 12.09 4.84 10.21
C GLY A 134 12.67 3.44 10.01
N ILE A 135 12.30 2.75 8.92
CA ILE A 135 12.85 1.44 8.58
C ILE A 135 13.47 1.35 7.17
N TYR A 136 13.53 2.45 6.44
CA TYR A 136 14.07 2.47 5.07
C TYR A 136 15.50 1.91 4.98
N ASP A 137 16.38 2.27 5.91
CA ASP A 137 17.81 1.90 5.90
C ASP A 137 18.10 0.43 6.18
N TYR A 138 17.07 -0.38 6.46
CA TYR A 138 17.22 -1.83 6.56
C TYR A 138 17.23 -2.51 5.18
N PHE A 139 16.74 -1.86 4.15
CA PHE A 139 16.52 -2.47 2.83
C PHE A 139 17.56 -1.99 1.82
N GLU A 140 18.14 -2.94 1.07
CA GLU A 140 19.07 -2.66 -0.03
C GLU A 140 18.32 -2.13 -1.25
N TYR A 141 17.06 -2.53 -1.42
CA TYR A 141 16.23 -2.15 -2.56
C TYR A 141 14.74 -2.07 -2.19
N VAL A 142 14.04 -1.17 -2.84
CA VAL A 142 12.57 -1.03 -2.76
C VAL A 142 12.03 -1.04 -4.18
N ALA A 143 11.26 -2.06 -4.54
CA ALA A 143 10.56 -2.17 -5.80
C ALA A 143 9.08 -1.89 -5.58
N GLY A 144 8.55 -0.89 -6.26
CA GLY A 144 7.14 -0.55 -6.31
C GLY A 144 6.57 -0.57 -7.73
N SER A 145 5.28 -0.31 -7.89
CA SER A 145 4.64 -0.13 -9.20
C SER A 145 4.86 1.26 -9.78
#